data_8e313af3235605eea4659fb69665c13b
#
_entry.id   8e313af3235605eea4659fb69665c13b
#
_cell.length_a   1.000
_cell.length_b   1.000
_cell.length_c   1.000
_cell.angle_alpha   90.00
_cell.angle_beta   90.00
_cell.angle_gamma   90.00
#
_symmetry.space_group_name_H-M   'P 1'
#
loop_
_entity.id
_entity.type
_entity.pdbx_description
1 polymer ?
#
loop_
_entity_poly.entity_id
_entity_poly.type
_entity_poly.pdbx_seq_one_letter_code
_entity_poly.pdbx_strand_id
1 'polypeptide(L)'
;MSNASISTNKLSIGYGETIVQRDLSFSLHTGEMVCMLGPNGCGKSTLLRTLAGLQPALSGEYYLTAERSNSATVSHLTAQRSKDIALVLTERLSMDNTTVHDVVALGRYPYSSFLDGLTKEDEAIIAESLKQVGFDLSTFNFHLSFFNAHSDGEKQRILIAKALAQQTPIILLDEPTAHLDLPHRILILRLLRQLAHEQNKTILISTHELDLALALSDRILLMTPKKGIQLDTAEHLRKANAFTAAFGMDIFNPLG
;
A
#
# COMPACT_ATOMS: atom_id res chain seq x y z
N MET A 1 -0.98 0.96 -25.48
CA MET A 1 -2.10 1.37 -24.59
C MET A 1 -1.55 1.42 -23.18
N SER A 2 -1.79 2.50 -22.45
CA SER A 2 -1.25 2.67 -21.07
C SER A 2 -1.79 1.57 -20.15
N ASN A 3 -0.90 0.78 -19.56
CA ASN A 3 -1.22 -0.30 -18.63
C ASN A 3 -1.36 0.25 -17.19
N ALA A 4 -2.01 1.42 -17.05
CA ALA A 4 -2.21 2.08 -15.79
C ALA A 4 -3.21 1.31 -14.92
N SER A 5 -2.82 0.93 -13.72
CA SER A 5 -3.69 0.27 -12.74
C SER A 5 -4.42 1.28 -11.86
N ILE A 6 -3.80 2.43 -11.58
CA ILE A 6 -4.41 3.57 -10.92
C ILE A 6 -4.15 4.79 -11.79
N SER A 7 -5.17 5.61 -12.05
CA SER A 7 -4.99 6.95 -12.63
C SER A 7 -5.86 7.95 -11.89
N THR A 8 -5.35 9.16 -11.71
CA THR A 8 -6.06 10.26 -11.09
C THR A 8 -6.12 11.46 -12.03
N ASN A 9 -7.22 12.20 -11.99
CA ASN A 9 -7.41 13.40 -12.79
C ASN A 9 -7.95 14.51 -11.89
N LYS A 10 -7.10 15.51 -11.62
CA LYS A 10 -7.40 16.66 -10.76
C LYS A 10 -8.03 16.26 -9.42
N LEU A 11 -7.56 15.14 -8.85
CA LEU A 11 -8.07 14.60 -7.59
C LEU A 11 -7.71 15.54 -6.44
N SER A 12 -8.71 15.96 -5.66
CA SER A 12 -8.51 16.70 -4.41
C SER A 12 -8.92 15.85 -3.23
N ILE A 13 -8.07 15.81 -2.21
CA ILE A 13 -8.22 14.97 -1.02
C ILE A 13 -8.19 15.81 0.25
N GLY A 14 -8.90 15.35 1.29
CA GLY A 14 -8.97 16.05 2.57
C GLY A 14 -10.05 15.49 3.47
N TYR A 15 -10.46 16.27 4.47
CA TYR A 15 -11.45 15.88 5.48
C TYR A 15 -12.52 16.96 5.62
N GLY A 16 -13.78 16.61 5.43
CA GLY A 16 -14.87 17.57 5.43
C GLY A 16 -14.62 18.67 4.41
N GLU A 17 -14.53 19.93 4.85
CA GLU A 17 -14.22 21.07 3.99
C GLU A 17 -12.70 21.38 3.90
N THR A 18 -11.87 20.71 4.70
CA THR A 18 -10.43 20.95 4.73
C THR A 18 -9.72 20.18 3.63
N ILE A 19 -9.22 20.89 2.64
CA ILE A 19 -8.44 20.31 1.55
C ILE A 19 -6.98 20.16 2.00
N VAL A 20 -6.45 18.93 1.91
CA VAL A 20 -5.06 18.59 2.21
C VAL A 20 -4.19 18.71 0.95
N GLN A 21 -4.68 18.21 -0.18
CA GLN A 21 -4.03 18.31 -1.49
C GLN A 21 -5.07 18.57 -2.58
N ARG A 22 -4.66 19.31 -3.62
CA ARG A 22 -5.51 19.67 -4.77
C ARG A 22 -4.90 19.21 -6.08
N ASP A 23 -5.77 18.94 -7.05
CA ASP A 23 -5.44 18.75 -8.46
C ASP A 23 -4.38 17.66 -8.72
N LEU A 24 -4.39 16.59 -7.91
CA LEU A 24 -3.47 15.47 -8.06
C LEU A 24 -3.77 14.72 -9.36
N SER A 25 -2.80 14.68 -10.27
CA SER A 25 -2.91 13.96 -11.54
C SER A 25 -1.66 13.11 -11.73
N PHE A 26 -1.83 11.78 -11.70
CA PHE A 26 -0.77 10.80 -11.87
C PHE A 26 -1.32 9.45 -12.32
N SER A 27 -0.42 8.57 -12.79
CA SER A 27 -0.76 7.20 -13.13
C SER A 27 0.27 6.23 -12.59
N LEU A 28 -0.20 5.14 -11.95
CA LEU A 28 0.60 4.00 -11.53
C LEU A 28 0.32 2.82 -12.46
N HIS A 29 1.37 2.03 -12.73
CA HIS A 29 1.29 0.96 -13.70
C HIS A 29 1.37 -0.41 -13.05
N THR A 30 0.84 -1.41 -13.74
CA THR A 30 0.96 -2.81 -13.34
C THR A 30 2.43 -3.23 -13.33
N GLY A 31 2.84 -3.94 -12.29
CA GLY A 31 4.19 -4.47 -12.17
C GLY A 31 5.20 -3.48 -11.58
N GLU A 32 4.77 -2.35 -10.99
CA GLU A 32 5.69 -1.40 -10.37
C GLU A 32 5.46 -1.23 -8.88
N MET A 33 6.56 -0.95 -8.17
CA MET A 33 6.55 -0.50 -6.79
C MET A 33 6.90 0.98 -6.73
N VAL A 34 5.95 1.80 -6.25
CA VAL A 34 6.11 3.24 -6.09
C VAL A 34 6.17 3.60 -4.62
N CYS A 35 7.21 4.32 -4.20
CA CYS A 35 7.31 4.88 -2.86
C CYS A 35 6.81 6.33 -2.84
N MET A 36 5.90 6.61 -1.92
CA MET A 36 5.36 7.94 -1.69
C MET A 36 6.14 8.61 -0.58
N LEU A 37 6.82 9.70 -0.91
CA LEU A 37 7.64 10.52 -0.02
C LEU A 37 7.04 11.91 0.14
N GLY A 38 7.34 12.56 1.25
CA GLY A 38 6.94 13.94 1.53
C GLY A 38 6.89 14.22 3.03
N PRO A 39 6.87 15.49 3.43
CA PRO A 39 6.81 15.90 4.83
C PRO A 39 5.60 15.32 5.57
N ASN A 40 5.67 15.33 6.91
CA ASN A 40 4.53 14.95 7.73
C ASN A 40 3.34 15.87 7.47
N GLY A 41 2.14 15.30 7.46
CA GLY A 41 0.91 16.04 7.21
C GLY A 41 0.67 16.46 5.74
N CYS A 42 1.56 16.09 4.79
CA CYS A 42 1.34 16.43 3.36
C CYS A 42 0.22 15.62 2.69
N GLY A 43 -0.38 14.63 3.38
CA GLY A 43 -1.56 13.92 2.87
C GLY A 43 -1.31 12.49 2.37
N LYS A 44 -0.17 11.85 2.68
CA LYS A 44 0.14 10.48 2.24
C LYS A 44 -0.95 9.48 2.64
N SER A 45 -1.23 9.35 3.92
CA SER A 45 -2.27 8.44 4.43
C SER A 45 -3.67 8.83 3.93
N THR A 46 -3.94 10.14 3.77
CA THR A 46 -5.20 10.64 3.20
C THR A 46 -5.38 10.16 1.76
N LEU A 47 -4.32 10.22 0.94
CA LEU A 47 -4.35 9.73 -0.43
C LEU A 47 -4.60 8.22 -0.47
N LEU A 48 -3.88 7.43 0.34
CA LEU A 48 -4.09 5.98 0.41
C LEU A 48 -5.51 5.62 0.81
N ARG A 49 -6.06 6.27 1.85
CA ARG A 49 -7.45 6.06 2.30
C ARG A 49 -8.47 6.47 1.22
N THR A 50 -8.22 7.55 0.49
CA THR A 50 -9.10 7.98 -0.62
C THR A 50 -9.07 6.96 -1.76
N LEU A 51 -7.90 6.51 -2.20
CA LEU A 51 -7.76 5.49 -3.25
C LEU A 51 -8.40 4.15 -2.84
N ALA A 52 -8.25 3.76 -1.57
CA ALA A 52 -8.90 2.57 -1.03
C ALA A 52 -10.43 2.72 -0.85
N GLY A 53 -10.98 3.93 -1.02
CA GLY A 53 -12.40 4.18 -0.83
C GLY A 53 -12.87 4.26 0.62
N LEU A 54 -11.93 4.38 1.57
CA LEU A 54 -12.27 4.56 3.00
C LEU A 54 -12.72 5.98 3.32
N GLN A 55 -12.42 6.92 2.44
CA GLN A 55 -12.93 8.29 2.50
C GLN A 55 -13.20 8.82 1.09
N PRO A 56 -14.19 9.73 0.92
CA PRO A 56 -14.49 10.30 -0.38
C PRO A 56 -13.39 11.24 -0.86
N ALA A 57 -13.23 11.34 -2.18
CA ALA A 57 -12.54 12.46 -2.79
C ALA A 57 -13.37 13.74 -2.62
N LEU A 58 -12.71 14.87 -2.42
CA LEU A 58 -13.39 16.18 -2.32
C LEU A 58 -13.76 16.73 -3.69
N SER A 59 -12.92 16.47 -4.72
CA SER A 59 -13.20 16.78 -6.13
C SER A 59 -12.26 15.99 -7.04
N GLY A 60 -12.50 16.05 -8.36
CA GLY A 60 -11.74 15.29 -9.35
C GLY A 60 -12.14 13.82 -9.38
N GLU A 61 -11.35 13.03 -10.06
CA GLU A 61 -11.68 11.64 -10.36
C GLU A 61 -10.45 10.74 -10.19
N TYR A 62 -10.67 9.46 -9.88
CA TYR A 62 -9.65 8.44 -10.00
C TYR A 62 -10.26 7.14 -10.53
N TYR A 63 -9.42 6.37 -11.23
CA TYR A 63 -9.81 5.15 -11.91
C TYR A 63 -8.89 4.01 -11.50
N LEU A 64 -9.48 2.83 -11.31
CA LEU A 64 -8.76 1.57 -11.10
C LEU A 64 -8.93 0.70 -12.35
N THR A 65 -7.93 -0.08 -12.72
CA THR A 65 -7.94 -0.87 -13.96
C THR A 65 -9.13 -1.84 -14.07
N ALA A 66 -9.59 -2.37 -12.95
CA ALA A 66 -10.74 -3.28 -12.89
C ALA A 66 -12.07 -2.59 -13.23
N GLU A 67 -12.14 -1.26 -13.15
CA GLU A 67 -13.35 -0.46 -13.37
C GLU A 67 -13.54 0.00 -14.83
N ARG A 68 -12.83 -0.55 -15.82
CA ARG A 68 -13.00 -0.18 -17.24
C ARG A 68 -14.36 -0.52 -17.86
N SER A 69 -15.34 -0.94 -17.06
CA SER A 69 -16.73 -1.04 -17.48
C SER A 69 -17.55 0.13 -16.95
N ASN A 70 -17.58 1.22 -17.74
CA ASN A 70 -18.65 2.23 -17.78
C ASN A 70 -19.29 2.64 -16.46
N SER A 71 -18.68 3.51 -15.67
CA SER A 71 -19.32 4.74 -15.16
C SER A 71 -18.46 5.43 -14.12
N ALA A 72 -18.07 6.64 -14.45
CA ALA A 72 -17.50 7.61 -13.53
C ALA A 72 -18.58 8.02 -12.52
N THR A 73 -18.70 7.35 -11.41
CA THR A 73 -19.39 7.91 -10.25
C THR A 73 -18.83 7.27 -8.98
N VAL A 74 -18.16 8.06 -8.20
CA VAL A 74 -17.42 7.77 -6.98
C VAL A 74 -18.27 7.20 -5.83
N SER A 75 -19.50 6.72 -6.04
CA SER A 75 -20.42 6.51 -4.92
C SER A 75 -20.74 5.07 -4.54
N HIS A 76 -20.39 4.06 -5.30
CA HIS A 76 -20.86 2.72 -4.93
C HIS A 76 -19.83 1.67 -5.26
N LEU A 77 -19.12 1.12 -4.27
CA LEU A 77 -18.58 -0.23 -4.47
C LEU A 77 -17.56 -0.67 -3.39
N THR A 78 -17.91 -0.58 -2.11
CA THR A 78 -17.07 -1.14 -1.04
C THR A 78 -16.77 -2.63 -1.26
N ALA A 79 -17.77 -3.41 -1.70
CA ALA A 79 -17.58 -4.84 -1.94
C ALA A 79 -16.73 -5.16 -3.20
N GLN A 80 -16.87 -4.39 -4.29
CA GLN A 80 -16.05 -4.57 -5.48
C GLN A 80 -14.61 -4.09 -5.25
N ARG A 81 -14.42 -2.95 -4.56
CA ARG A 81 -13.09 -2.42 -4.24
C ARG A 81 -12.25 -3.34 -3.39
N SER A 82 -12.86 -4.11 -2.49
CA SER A 82 -12.13 -5.11 -1.72
C SER A 82 -11.55 -6.25 -2.56
N LYS A 83 -11.96 -6.39 -3.83
CA LYS A 83 -11.36 -7.30 -4.82
C LYS A 83 -10.30 -6.62 -5.70
N ASP A 84 -10.26 -5.30 -5.71
CA ASP A 84 -9.34 -4.52 -6.55
C ASP A 84 -8.15 -3.99 -5.76
N ILE A 85 -8.36 -3.62 -4.48
CA ILE A 85 -7.34 -3.01 -3.62
C ILE A 85 -7.27 -3.72 -2.27
N ALA A 86 -6.06 -4.08 -1.86
CA ALA A 86 -5.72 -4.40 -0.47
C ALA A 86 -5.05 -3.18 0.18
N LEU A 87 -5.39 -2.90 1.44
CA LEU A 87 -4.82 -1.82 2.22
C LEU A 87 -4.22 -2.36 3.52
N VAL A 88 -2.97 -1.98 3.79
CA VAL A 88 -2.27 -2.21 5.05
C VAL A 88 -2.01 -0.85 5.69
N LEU A 89 -2.57 -0.61 6.87
CA LEU A 89 -2.38 0.63 7.63
C LEU A 89 -1.33 0.44 8.73
N THR A 90 -0.71 1.53 9.14
CA THR A 90 0.31 1.58 10.21
C THR A 90 -0.26 1.34 11.62
N GLU A 91 -1.59 1.36 11.77
CA GLU A 91 -2.24 1.22 13.06
C GLU A 91 -1.82 -0.08 13.76
N ARG A 92 -1.32 0.02 14.99
CA ARG A 92 -1.04 -1.14 15.83
C ARG A 92 -2.35 -1.84 16.15
N LEU A 93 -2.63 -2.91 15.43
CA LEU A 93 -3.77 -3.76 15.72
C LEU A 93 -3.43 -4.60 16.97
N SER A 94 -4.10 -4.34 18.07
CA SER A 94 -4.16 -5.30 19.19
C SER A 94 -5.29 -6.27 18.86
N MET A 95 -4.94 -7.52 18.62
CA MET A 95 -5.89 -8.59 18.30
C MET A 95 -5.75 -9.66 19.37
N ASP A 96 -6.41 -9.45 20.52
CA ASP A 96 -6.37 -10.40 21.62
C ASP A 96 -7.07 -11.70 21.20
N ASN A 97 -6.48 -12.82 21.55
CA ASN A 97 -6.97 -14.17 21.26
C ASN A 97 -7.22 -14.48 19.75
N THR A 98 -6.53 -13.77 18.86
CA THR A 98 -6.63 -13.97 17.40
C THR A 98 -5.40 -14.71 16.92
N THR A 99 -5.58 -15.81 16.18
CA THR A 99 -4.46 -16.57 15.62
C THR A 99 -3.92 -15.90 14.33
N VAL A 100 -2.73 -16.29 13.91
CA VAL A 100 -2.16 -15.86 12.63
C VAL A 100 -3.07 -16.28 11.48
N HIS A 101 -3.65 -17.49 11.54
CA HIS A 101 -4.65 -17.95 10.59
C HIS A 101 -5.83 -16.98 10.50
N ASP A 102 -6.43 -16.60 11.63
CA ASP A 102 -7.59 -15.73 11.65
C ASP A 102 -7.29 -14.35 11.03
N VAL A 103 -6.10 -13.80 11.32
CA VAL A 103 -5.68 -12.52 10.72
C VAL A 103 -5.57 -12.62 9.21
N VAL A 104 -4.91 -13.67 8.69
CA VAL A 104 -4.73 -13.82 7.23
C VAL A 104 -6.05 -14.17 6.54
N ALA A 105 -6.90 -14.96 7.20
CA ALA A 105 -8.24 -15.32 6.73
C ALA A 105 -9.15 -14.10 6.49
N LEU A 106 -8.94 -12.97 7.21
CA LEU A 106 -9.64 -11.71 6.91
C LEU A 106 -9.45 -11.25 5.46
N GLY A 107 -8.34 -11.61 4.82
CA GLY A 107 -8.11 -11.35 3.40
C GLY A 107 -9.09 -12.07 2.48
N ARG A 108 -9.73 -13.14 2.93
CA ARG A 108 -10.70 -13.91 2.15
C ARG A 108 -12.14 -13.43 2.28
N TYR A 109 -12.43 -12.51 3.22
CA TYR A 109 -13.78 -11.98 3.41
C TYR A 109 -14.48 -11.49 2.13
N PRO A 110 -13.80 -10.82 1.18
CA PRO A 110 -14.45 -10.38 -0.06
C PRO A 110 -14.95 -11.53 -0.95
N TYR A 111 -14.55 -12.75 -0.68
CA TYR A 111 -14.87 -13.95 -1.47
C TYR A 111 -15.73 -14.95 -0.71
N SER A 112 -15.80 -14.85 0.63
CA SER A 112 -16.60 -15.75 1.46
C SER A 112 -18.07 -15.34 1.45
N SER A 113 -18.97 -16.32 1.44
CA SER A 113 -20.36 -16.09 1.79
C SER A 113 -20.53 -16.11 3.32
N PHE A 114 -21.47 -15.35 3.85
CA PHE A 114 -21.71 -15.26 5.30
C PHE A 114 -22.07 -16.63 5.94
N LEU A 115 -22.49 -17.61 5.13
CA LEU A 115 -23.02 -18.90 5.60
C LEU A 115 -22.02 -20.07 5.44
N ASP A 116 -21.05 -19.98 4.51
CA ASP A 116 -20.29 -21.17 4.10
C ASP A 116 -18.89 -21.29 4.75
N GLY A 117 -18.46 -20.25 5.49
CA GLY A 117 -17.10 -20.21 6.07
C GLY A 117 -15.99 -20.22 5.01
N LEU A 118 -14.78 -20.60 5.41
CA LEU A 118 -13.63 -20.72 4.51
C LEU A 118 -13.68 -22.05 3.75
N THR A 119 -13.40 -21.97 2.46
CA THR A 119 -13.28 -23.16 1.61
C THR A 119 -11.87 -23.77 1.71
N LYS A 120 -11.68 -25.00 1.18
CA LYS A 120 -10.35 -25.60 1.06
C LYS A 120 -9.40 -24.78 0.18
N GLU A 121 -9.94 -24.07 -0.82
CA GLU A 121 -9.18 -23.17 -1.67
C GLU A 121 -8.71 -21.94 -0.89
N ASP A 122 -9.58 -21.36 -0.04
CA ASP A 122 -9.19 -20.25 0.84
C ASP A 122 -8.07 -20.66 1.81
N GLU A 123 -8.14 -21.84 2.40
CA GLU A 123 -7.07 -22.37 3.26
C GLU A 123 -5.73 -22.51 2.51
N ALA A 124 -5.77 -22.98 1.27
CA ALA A 124 -4.57 -23.08 0.44
C ALA A 124 -3.99 -21.68 0.12
N ILE A 125 -4.84 -20.68 -0.15
CA ILE A 125 -4.43 -19.31 -0.39
C ILE A 125 -3.82 -18.67 0.87
N ILE A 126 -4.40 -18.90 2.05
CA ILE A 126 -3.88 -18.44 3.33
C ILE A 126 -2.47 -19.01 3.56
N ALA A 127 -2.32 -20.34 3.41
CA ALA A 127 -1.04 -21.02 3.58
C ALA A 127 0.02 -20.49 2.60
N GLU A 128 -0.34 -20.34 1.33
CA GLU A 128 0.57 -19.84 0.30
C GLU A 128 0.98 -18.38 0.57
N SER A 129 0.05 -17.54 1.01
CA SER A 129 0.33 -16.15 1.38
C SER A 129 1.33 -16.03 2.54
N LEU A 130 1.24 -16.92 3.53
CA LEU A 130 2.20 -16.99 4.62
C LEU A 130 3.59 -17.45 4.16
N LYS A 131 3.67 -18.43 3.24
CA LYS A 131 4.95 -18.84 2.64
C LYS A 131 5.61 -17.70 1.87
N GLN A 132 4.85 -16.96 1.07
CA GLN A 132 5.37 -15.84 0.28
C GLN A 132 6.01 -14.76 1.15
N VAL A 133 5.52 -14.54 2.37
CA VAL A 133 6.12 -13.60 3.31
C VAL A 133 7.21 -14.23 4.20
N GLY A 134 7.62 -15.47 3.90
CA GLY A 134 8.77 -16.13 4.51
C GLY A 134 8.48 -16.91 5.80
N PHE A 135 7.25 -17.37 6.02
CA PHE A 135 6.97 -18.34 7.08
C PHE A 135 7.21 -19.78 6.59
N ASP A 136 7.98 -20.56 7.35
CA ASP A 136 8.17 -21.98 7.09
C ASP A 136 7.04 -22.80 7.73
N LEU A 137 6.06 -23.19 6.93
CA LEU A 137 4.88 -23.91 7.39
C LEU A 137 5.16 -25.37 7.80
N SER A 138 6.36 -25.89 7.57
CA SER A 138 6.76 -27.20 8.10
C SER A 138 7.01 -27.19 9.60
N THR A 139 7.40 -26.01 10.13
CA THR A 139 7.73 -25.80 11.54
C THR A 139 6.77 -24.83 12.23
N PHE A 140 6.03 -24.03 11.48
CA PHE A 140 5.15 -22.97 11.97
C PHE A 140 3.68 -23.37 11.90
N ASN A 141 3.05 -23.58 13.04
CA ASN A 141 1.62 -23.86 13.12
C ASN A 141 0.82 -22.56 13.29
N PHE A 142 0.42 -21.95 12.19
CA PHE A 142 -0.30 -20.69 12.14
C PHE A 142 -1.75 -20.73 12.68
N HIS A 143 -2.35 -21.94 12.80
CA HIS A 143 -3.66 -22.10 13.42
C HIS A 143 -3.62 -21.98 14.95
N LEU A 144 -2.47 -22.28 15.58
CA LEU A 144 -2.29 -22.24 17.02
C LEU A 144 -1.43 -21.06 17.50
N SER A 145 -0.79 -20.35 16.58
CA SER A 145 0.08 -19.23 16.91
C SER A 145 -0.73 -17.94 17.01
N PHE A 146 -0.70 -17.29 18.17
CA PHE A 146 -1.40 -16.03 18.39
C PHE A 146 -0.65 -14.85 17.77
N PHE A 147 -1.37 -13.95 17.08
CA PHE A 147 -0.81 -12.78 16.41
C PHE A 147 0.03 -11.91 17.37
N ASN A 148 -0.48 -11.66 18.57
CA ASN A 148 0.20 -10.81 19.55
C ASN A 148 1.51 -11.39 20.10
N ALA A 149 1.76 -12.70 19.95
CA ALA A 149 2.99 -13.35 20.40
C ALA A 149 4.19 -13.10 19.46
N HIS A 150 3.95 -12.52 18.29
CA HIS A 150 4.97 -12.28 17.28
C HIS A 150 5.68 -10.93 17.46
N SER A 151 6.93 -10.87 16.99
CA SER A 151 7.69 -9.62 16.87
C SER A 151 6.99 -8.64 15.89
N ASP A 152 7.29 -7.35 15.99
CA ASP A 152 6.69 -6.34 15.12
C ASP A 152 6.98 -6.63 13.63
N GLY A 153 8.18 -7.13 13.29
CA GLY A 153 8.54 -7.55 11.94
C GLY A 153 7.73 -8.75 11.44
N GLU A 154 7.47 -9.74 12.28
CA GLU A 154 6.61 -10.88 11.94
C GLU A 154 5.15 -10.46 11.82
N LYS A 155 4.65 -9.62 12.73
CA LYS A 155 3.31 -9.03 12.62
C LYS A 155 3.12 -8.29 11.30
N GLN A 156 4.11 -7.51 10.89
CA GLN A 156 4.06 -6.80 9.62
C GLN A 156 3.99 -7.78 8.43
N ARG A 157 4.79 -8.85 8.44
CA ARG A 157 4.72 -9.91 7.42
C ARG A 157 3.35 -10.60 7.40
N ILE A 158 2.77 -10.86 8.57
CA ILE A 158 1.40 -11.43 8.67
C ILE A 158 0.36 -10.49 8.06
N LEU A 159 0.44 -9.18 8.31
CA LEU A 159 -0.46 -8.19 7.70
C LEU A 159 -0.28 -8.09 6.18
N ILE A 160 0.95 -8.25 5.68
CA ILE A 160 1.21 -8.36 4.23
C ILE A 160 0.63 -9.67 3.70
N ALA A 161 0.77 -10.81 4.40
CA ALA A 161 0.14 -12.07 4.01
C ALA A 161 -1.38 -11.95 3.91
N LYS A 162 -2.02 -11.25 4.86
CA LYS A 162 -3.45 -10.92 4.79
C LYS A 162 -3.79 -10.16 3.49
N ALA A 163 -2.99 -9.15 3.13
CA ALA A 163 -3.20 -8.40 1.90
C ALA A 163 -2.98 -9.26 0.64
N LEU A 164 -2.03 -10.22 0.68
CA LEU A 164 -1.81 -11.17 -0.41
C LEU A 164 -2.95 -12.18 -0.54
N ALA A 165 -3.48 -12.68 0.59
CA ALA A 165 -4.62 -13.58 0.62
C ALA A 165 -5.88 -12.95 -0.01
N GLN A 166 -5.98 -11.63 -0.03
CA GLN A 166 -7.05 -10.90 -0.69
C GLN A 166 -6.95 -10.96 -2.23
N GLN A 167 -5.80 -11.39 -2.79
CA GLN A 167 -5.57 -11.62 -4.23
C GLN A 167 -5.88 -10.41 -5.12
N THR A 168 -5.70 -9.20 -4.62
CA THR A 168 -5.96 -7.97 -5.38
C THR A 168 -4.80 -7.62 -6.32
N PRO A 169 -5.06 -6.95 -7.44
CA PRO A 169 -4.01 -6.43 -8.32
C PRO A 169 -3.26 -5.23 -7.72
N ILE A 170 -3.87 -4.51 -6.78
CA ILE A 170 -3.31 -3.30 -6.18
C ILE A 170 -3.13 -3.49 -4.68
N ILE A 171 -1.96 -3.15 -4.16
CA ILE A 171 -1.67 -3.15 -2.71
C ILE A 171 -1.19 -1.76 -2.29
N LEU A 172 -1.89 -1.16 -1.36
CA LEU A 172 -1.55 0.12 -0.75
C LEU A 172 -1.04 -0.14 0.67
N LEU A 173 0.12 0.44 1.02
CA LEU A 173 0.71 0.26 2.35
C LEU A 173 1.07 1.62 2.95
N ASP A 174 0.56 1.88 4.14
CA ASP A 174 0.87 3.09 4.90
C ASP A 174 1.98 2.78 5.91
N GLU A 175 3.18 3.28 5.66
CA GLU A 175 4.39 3.11 6.49
C GLU A 175 4.67 1.65 6.93
N PRO A 176 4.74 0.67 6.02
CA PRO A 176 4.84 -0.74 6.39
C PRO A 176 6.15 -1.12 7.08
N THR A 177 7.11 -0.23 7.13
CA THR A 177 8.43 -0.43 7.76
C THR A 177 8.60 0.36 9.05
N ALA A 178 7.56 1.09 9.49
CA ALA A 178 7.61 1.82 10.75
C ALA A 178 7.89 0.88 11.94
N HIS A 179 8.73 1.33 12.86
CA HIS A 179 9.12 0.59 14.07
C HIS A 179 9.94 -0.70 13.85
N LEU A 180 10.35 -1.00 12.62
CA LEU A 180 11.23 -2.13 12.33
C LEU A 180 12.70 -1.69 12.36
N ASP A 181 13.59 -2.62 12.68
CA ASP A 181 15.04 -2.42 12.49
C ASP A 181 15.42 -2.48 11.01
N LEU A 182 16.60 -1.99 10.68
CA LEU A 182 17.07 -1.86 9.30
C LEU A 182 17.02 -3.17 8.50
N PRO A 183 17.48 -4.35 9.03
CA PRO A 183 17.39 -5.60 8.29
C PRO A 183 15.95 -5.97 7.91
N HIS A 184 15.00 -5.82 8.82
CA HIS A 184 13.58 -6.12 8.57
C HIS A 184 12.94 -5.14 7.59
N ARG A 185 13.30 -3.82 7.63
CA ARG A 185 12.86 -2.84 6.62
C ARG A 185 13.28 -3.24 5.21
N ILE A 186 14.56 -3.60 5.04
CA ILE A 186 15.10 -4.03 3.74
C ILE A 186 14.37 -5.29 3.26
N LEU A 187 14.14 -6.26 4.14
CA LEU A 187 13.47 -7.51 3.81
C LEU A 187 12.04 -7.26 3.32
N ILE A 188 11.27 -6.42 4.02
CA ILE A 188 9.90 -6.07 3.63
C ILE A 188 9.87 -5.35 2.27
N LEU A 189 10.72 -4.35 2.07
CA LEU A 189 10.72 -3.60 0.80
C LEU A 189 11.17 -4.46 -0.38
N ARG A 190 12.15 -5.37 -0.19
CA ARG A 190 12.53 -6.35 -1.22
C ARG A 190 11.41 -7.31 -1.55
N LEU A 191 10.71 -7.83 -0.54
CA LEU A 191 9.53 -8.66 -0.72
C LEU A 191 8.46 -7.93 -1.55
N LEU A 192 8.12 -6.70 -1.18
CA LEU A 192 7.11 -5.91 -1.90
C LEU A 192 7.53 -5.64 -3.35
N ARG A 193 8.80 -5.31 -3.59
CA ARG A 193 9.34 -5.17 -4.95
C ARG A 193 9.25 -6.46 -5.76
N GLN A 194 9.60 -7.58 -5.16
CA GLN A 194 9.48 -8.90 -5.80
C GLN A 194 8.03 -9.19 -6.18
N LEU A 195 7.07 -8.95 -5.28
CA LEU A 195 5.65 -9.11 -5.54
C LEU A 195 5.16 -8.22 -6.69
N ALA A 196 5.64 -6.97 -6.76
CA ALA A 196 5.31 -6.09 -7.87
C ALA A 196 5.77 -6.69 -9.21
N HIS A 197 7.04 -7.06 -9.31
CA HIS A 197 7.65 -7.47 -10.57
C HIS A 197 7.25 -8.89 -10.99
N GLU A 198 7.24 -9.87 -10.06
CA GLU A 198 6.99 -11.28 -10.40
C GLU A 198 5.50 -11.61 -10.49
N GLN A 199 4.65 -10.93 -9.71
CA GLN A 199 3.20 -11.17 -9.70
C GLN A 199 2.40 -10.06 -10.41
N ASN A 200 3.08 -9.14 -11.10
CA ASN A 200 2.45 -8.01 -11.81
C ASN A 200 1.49 -7.19 -10.92
N LYS A 201 1.84 -7.02 -9.64
CA LYS A 201 1.05 -6.18 -8.72
C LYS A 201 1.47 -4.72 -8.82
N THR A 202 0.52 -3.81 -8.62
CA THR A 202 0.82 -2.39 -8.42
C THR A 202 0.92 -2.14 -6.92
N ILE A 203 2.08 -1.69 -6.48
CA ILE A 203 2.34 -1.46 -5.05
C ILE A 203 2.65 0.02 -4.82
N LEU A 204 1.85 0.67 -3.96
CA LEU A 204 2.08 2.04 -3.52
C LEU A 204 2.32 2.05 -2.02
N ILE A 205 3.50 2.55 -1.61
CA ILE A 205 3.96 2.56 -0.22
C ILE A 205 4.18 3.99 0.23
N SER A 206 3.55 4.43 1.32
CA SER A 206 4.02 5.61 2.04
C SER A 206 5.21 5.24 2.93
N THR A 207 6.24 6.06 2.94
CA THR A 207 7.41 5.83 3.81
C THR A 207 8.13 7.13 4.14
N HIS A 208 8.88 7.10 5.26
CA HIS A 208 9.85 8.13 5.64
C HIS A 208 11.29 7.71 5.39
N GLU A 209 11.51 6.47 4.92
CA GLU A 209 12.83 5.87 4.67
C GLU A 209 13.35 6.30 3.30
N LEU A 210 13.93 7.50 3.23
CA LEU A 210 14.37 8.10 1.97
C LEU A 210 15.36 7.20 1.23
N ASP A 211 16.43 6.76 1.89
CA ASP A 211 17.50 5.98 1.26
C ASP A 211 17.00 4.67 0.69
N LEU A 212 16.12 3.98 1.43
CA LEU A 212 15.52 2.73 0.98
C LEU A 212 14.52 2.94 -0.16
N ALA A 213 13.74 4.01 -0.12
CA ALA A 213 12.83 4.37 -1.20
C ALA A 213 13.60 4.68 -2.49
N LEU A 214 14.69 5.47 -2.40
CA LEU A 214 15.54 5.79 -3.55
C LEU A 214 16.23 4.55 -4.15
N ALA A 215 16.60 3.57 -3.31
CA ALA A 215 17.31 2.37 -3.74
C ALA A 215 16.41 1.26 -4.29
N LEU A 216 15.18 1.14 -3.81
CA LEU A 216 14.35 -0.03 -4.04
C LEU A 216 13.07 0.22 -4.83
N SER A 217 12.58 1.48 -4.92
CA SER A 217 11.38 1.77 -5.73
C SER A 217 11.69 1.96 -7.21
N ASP A 218 10.72 1.68 -8.05
CA ASP A 218 10.82 1.93 -9.50
C ASP A 218 10.61 3.42 -9.80
N ARG A 219 9.64 4.04 -9.12
CA ARG A 219 9.38 5.48 -9.16
C ARG A 219 9.04 6.01 -7.77
N ILE A 220 9.15 7.31 -7.62
CA ILE A 220 8.82 8.03 -6.40
C ILE A 220 7.68 9.01 -6.68
N LEU A 221 6.63 8.91 -5.86
CA LEU A 221 5.56 9.90 -5.79
C LEU A 221 5.93 10.91 -4.71
N LEU A 222 6.54 12.02 -5.10
CA LEU A 222 6.96 13.05 -4.17
C LEU A 222 5.82 14.05 -3.93
N MET A 223 5.31 14.08 -2.70
CA MET A 223 4.23 14.98 -2.29
C MET A 223 4.80 16.24 -1.66
N THR A 224 4.40 17.39 -2.21
CA THR A 224 4.81 18.70 -1.70
C THR A 224 3.60 19.41 -1.08
N PRO A 225 3.68 19.92 0.16
CA PRO A 225 2.57 20.64 0.76
C PRO A 225 2.07 21.78 -0.15
N LYS A 226 0.78 21.80 -0.47
CA LYS A 226 0.11 22.84 -1.28
C LYS A 226 0.64 23.02 -2.72
N LYS A 227 1.62 22.23 -3.15
CA LYS A 227 2.20 22.31 -4.50
C LYS A 227 1.93 21.05 -5.35
N GLY A 228 1.15 20.12 -4.81
CA GLY A 228 0.79 18.90 -5.51
C GLY A 228 1.85 17.81 -5.43
N ILE A 229 1.95 17.02 -6.49
CA ILE A 229 2.81 15.84 -6.56
C ILE A 229 3.70 15.89 -7.80
N GLN A 230 4.84 15.19 -7.68
CA GLN A 230 5.70 14.82 -8.81
C GLN A 230 5.91 13.31 -8.78
N LEU A 231 5.76 12.64 -9.90
CA LEU A 231 5.95 11.21 -10.03
C LEU A 231 7.00 10.93 -11.11
N ASP A 232 8.18 10.49 -10.69
CA ASP A 232 9.27 10.16 -11.60
C ASP A 232 10.27 9.19 -10.93
N THR A 233 11.31 8.79 -11.65
CA THR A 233 12.43 8.05 -11.08
C THR A 233 13.20 8.90 -10.06
N ALA A 234 13.85 8.23 -9.10
CA ALA A 234 14.67 8.91 -8.08
C ALA A 234 15.74 9.82 -8.72
N GLU A 235 16.35 9.37 -9.81
CA GLU A 235 17.39 10.12 -10.52
C GLU A 235 16.85 11.42 -11.15
N HIS A 236 15.70 11.37 -11.82
CA HIS A 236 15.10 12.57 -12.44
C HIS A 236 14.65 13.57 -11.38
N LEU A 237 14.01 13.12 -10.30
CA LEU A 237 13.59 14.00 -9.20
C LEU A 237 14.79 14.67 -8.51
N ARG A 238 15.90 13.96 -8.37
CA ARG A 238 17.13 14.51 -7.83
C ARG A 238 17.74 15.59 -8.74
N LYS A 239 17.86 15.31 -10.04
CA LYS A 239 18.34 16.29 -11.04
C LYS A 239 17.47 17.54 -11.11
N ALA A 240 16.17 17.39 -10.91
CA ALA A 240 15.20 18.50 -10.89
C ALA A 240 15.16 19.27 -9.55
N ASN A 241 16.02 18.94 -8.57
CA ASN A 241 15.96 19.50 -7.20
C ASN A 241 14.58 19.39 -6.54
N ALA A 242 13.78 18.40 -6.94
CA ALA A 242 12.40 18.23 -6.47
C ALA A 242 12.35 17.95 -4.96
N PHE A 243 13.31 17.21 -4.43
CA PHE A 243 13.40 16.91 -3.00
C PHE A 243 13.64 18.17 -2.15
N THR A 244 14.55 19.05 -2.58
CA THR A 244 14.79 20.33 -1.91
C THR A 244 13.51 21.18 -1.90
N ALA A 245 12.77 21.19 -3.00
CA ALA A 245 11.50 21.91 -3.07
C ALA A 245 10.41 21.30 -2.16
N ALA A 246 10.41 19.98 -1.97
CA ALA A 246 9.43 19.27 -1.15
C ALA A 246 9.72 19.39 0.35
N PHE A 247 10.98 19.26 0.74
CA PHE A 247 11.39 19.23 2.15
C PHE A 247 11.88 20.59 2.68
N GLY A 248 12.07 21.58 1.81
CA GLY A 248 12.52 22.93 2.19
C GLY A 248 14.02 23.03 2.52
N MET A 249 14.77 21.95 2.31
CA MET A 249 16.22 21.87 2.53
C MET A 249 16.83 20.88 1.57
N ASP A 250 18.14 21.00 1.30
CA ASP A 250 18.89 19.98 0.56
C ASP A 250 19.13 18.76 1.46
N ILE A 251 18.31 17.73 1.29
CA ILE A 251 18.38 16.50 2.08
C ILE A 251 19.56 15.61 1.71
N PHE A 252 20.24 15.86 0.58
CA PHE A 252 21.45 15.16 0.15
C PHE A 252 22.73 15.84 0.59
N ASN A 253 22.67 17.13 0.94
CA ASN A 253 23.77 17.92 1.48
C ASN A 253 23.29 18.83 2.64
N PRO A 254 22.87 18.23 3.78
CA PRO A 254 22.23 18.99 4.86
C PRO A 254 23.15 19.97 5.59
N LEU A 255 24.45 19.90 5.34
CA LEU A 255 25.49 20.75 5.96
C LEU A 255 26.11 21.76 4.97
N GLY A 256 25.63 21.78 3.72
CA GLY A 256 26.21 22.54 2.60
C GLY A 256 26.00 24.04 2.60
#